data_0826b477af76c1e9e6c32acd33101a64
#
_entry.id   0826b477af76c1e9e6c32acd33101a64
#
_cell.length_a   1.000
_cell.length_b   1.000
_cell.length_c   1.000
_cell.angle_alpha   90.00
_cell.angle_beta   90.00
_cell.angle_gamma   90.00
#
_symmetry.space_group_name_H-M   'P 1'
#
loop_
_entity.id
_entity.type
_entity.pdbx_description
1 polymer ?
#
loop_
_entity_poly.entity_id
_entity_poly.type
_entity_poly.pdbx_seq_one_letter_code
_entity_poly.pdbx_strand_id
1 'polypeptide(L)'
;MQPAKLLMPESFGLSQIGPNIYLESGADETTRTTLREAMVKAESSIRAAYGSVVSRPIVHACISKECYESFGGRGAERAKIFGDRILLSPRGLNWHYLAHEWSHDEIRTRLNFSAWRHMPQWFDEGVAVAISEAPENSETHWQFLIDTNVPRPSRDELLAFRSMKQWLEAVHRYGETQNLERKAKGEPEVRPVYTAAGHELRPWLATLGSAGFLRFIERLNSGEDFDTVYRNGNTATEKYITQSMLAIPAHSSP
;
A
#
# COMPACT_ATOMS: atom_id res chain seq x y z
N MET A 1 10.43 10.10 -17.70
CA MET A 1 10.36 8.62 -17.66
C MET A 1 11.05 8.11 -18.92
N GLN A 2 11.89 7.10 -18.83
CA GLN A 2 12.50 6.46 -20.00
C GLN A 2 11.84 5.08 -20.21
N PRO A 3 10.73 5.01 -20.98
CA PRO A 3 9.96 3.77 -21.17
C PRO A 3 10.81 2.59 -21.64
N ALA A 4 11.84 2.85 -22.46
CA ALA A 4 12.73 1.81 -22.98
C ALA A 4 13.43 1.02 -21.88
N LYS A 5 13.83 1.66 -20.77
CA LYS A 5 14.49 0.97 -19.65
C LYS A 5 13.60 -0.02 -18.94
N LEU A 6 12.33 0.33 -18.76
CA LEU A 6 11.34 -0.55 -18.15
C LEU A 6 10.96 -1.72 -19.08
N LEU A 7 11.08 -1.55 -20.41
CA LEU A 7 10.75 -2.59 -21.38
C LEU A 7 11.93 -3.54 -21.65
N MET A 8 13.16 -3.06 -21.52
CA MET A 8 14.40 -3.79 -21.84
C MET A 8 15.40 -3.69 -20.67
N PRO A 9 15.03 -4.11 -19.45
CA PRO A 9 15.81 -3.85 -18.23
C PRO A 9 17.23 -4.42 -18.30
N GLU A 10 17.44 -5.55 -18.95
CA GLU A 10 18.74 -6.20 -19.09
C GLU A 10 19.74 -5.36 -19.90
N SER A 11 19.25 -4.62 -20.91
CA SER A 11 20.08 -3.69 -21.68
C SER A 11 20.52 -2.47 -20.88
N PHE A 12 19.98 -2.27 -19.69
CA PHE A 12 20.24 -1.14 -18.81
C PHE A 12 20.74 -1.53 -17.42
N GLY A 13 21.40 -2.71 -17.33
CA GLY A 13 22.15 -3.10 -16.15
C GLY A 13 21.35 -3.86 -15.09
N LEU A 14 20.15 -4.34 -15.41
CA LEU A 14 19.45 -5.32 -14.56
C LEU A 14 19.67 -6.74 -15.11
N SER A 15 19.63 -7.73 -14.22
CA SER A 15 19.69 -9.15 -14.58
C SER A 15 18.41 -9.82 -14.10
N GLN A 16 17.83 -10.70 -14.91
CA GLN A 16 16.68 -11.50 -14.52
C GLN A 16 17.10 -12.54 -13.48
N ILE A 17 16.42 -12.56 -12.32
CA ILE A 17 16.68 -13.50 -11.22
C ILE A 17 15.52 -14.44 -10.93
N GLY A 18 14.42 -14.29 -11.63
CA GLY A 18 13.21 -15.12 -11.53
C GLY A 18 12.15 -14.66 -12.53
N PRO A 19 11.01 -15.36 -12.62
CA PRO A 19 9.90 -14.90 -13.46
C PRO A 19 9.46 -13.48 -13.07
N ASN A 20 9.49 -12.55 -14.01
CA ASN A 20 9.13 -11.15 -13.83
C ASN A 20 9.94 -10.39 -12.75
N ILE A 21 11.13 -10.85 -12.40
CA ILE A 21 11.97 -10.20 -11.38
C ILE A 21 13.32 -9.86 -12.00
N TYR A 22 13.63 -8.58 -12.04
CA TYR A 22 14.91 -8.03 -12.51
C TYR A 22 15.59 -7.28 -11.37
N LEU A 23 16.87 -7.57 -11.15
CA LEU A 23 17.67 -6.97 -10.09
C LEU A 23 18.94 -6.35 -10.71
N GLU A 24 19.35 -5.19 -10.19
CA GLU A 24 20.58 -4.54 -10.60
C GLU A 24 21.78 -5.51 -10.59
N SER A 25 22.52 -5.53 -11.67
CA SER A 25 23.68 -6.39 -11.83
C SER A 25 24.74 -6.06 -10.78
N GLY A 26 25.40 -7.08 -10.25
CA GLY A 26 26.37 -6.91 -9.14
C GLY A 26 25.76 -7.08 -7.74
N ALA A 27 24.43 -7.25 -7.61
CA ALA A 27 23.82 -7.65 -6.35
C ALA A 27 24.35 -9.02 -5.88
N ASP A 28 24.61 -9.14 -4.59
CA ASP A 28 25.06 -10.38 -3.98
C ASP A 28 23.93 -11.44 -3.88
N GLU A 29 24.27 -12.68 -3.56
CA GLU A 29 23.30 -13.75 -3.50
C GLU A 29 22.32 -13.59 -2.33
N THR A 30 22.73 -12.94 -1.25
CA THR A 30 21.84 -12.60 -0.13
C THR A 30 20.71 -11.69 -0.58
N THR A 31 21.04 -10.62 -1.30
CA THR A 31 20.06 -9.69 -1.87
C THR A 31 19.12 -10.39 -2.87
N ARG A 32 19.65 -11.28 -3.72
CA ARG A 32 18.87 -12.08 -4.68
C ARG A 32 17.86 -12.98 -3.96
N THR A 33 18.30 -13.66 -2.91
CA THR A 33 17.44 -14.54 -2.11
C THR A 33 16.38 -13.75 -1.37
N THR A 34 16.76 -12.67 -0.70
CA THR A 34 15.82 -11.77 -0.01
C THR A 34 14.73 -11.24 -0.93
N LEU A 35 15.08 -10.85 -2.17
CA LEU A 35 14.08 -10.35 -3.13
C LEU A 35 13.14 -11.45 -3.63
N ARG A 36 13.63 -12.68 -3.85
CA ARG A 36 12.78 -13.83 -4.20
C ARG A 36 11.80 -14.16 -3.07
N GLU A 37 12.27 -14.16 -1.82
CA GLU A 37 11.42 -14.36 -0.65
C GLU A 37 10.40 -13.24 -0.48
N ALA A 38 10.80 -11.99 -0.73
CA ALA A 38 9.90 -10.84 -0.71
C ALA A 38 8.77 -10.99 -1.74
N MET A 39 9.06 -11.50 -2.94
CA MET A 39 8.04 -11.79 -3.96
C MET A 39 7.01 -12.81 -3.49
N VAL A 40 7.47 -13.93 -2.91
CA VAL A 40 6.59 -14.98 -2.38
C VAL A 40 5.70 -14.43 -1.28
N LYS A 41 6.26 -13.65 -0.37
CA LYS A 41 5.51 -13.08 0.75
C LYS A 41 4.53 -12.01 0.31
N ALA A 42 4.91 -11.15 -0.63
CA ALA A 42 4.02 -10.15 -1.22
C ALA A 42 2.85 -10.82 -1.95
N GLU A 43 3.10 -11.84 -2.80
CA GLU A 43 2.05 -12.60 -3.46
C GLU A 43 1.09 -13.26 -2.45
N SER A 44 1.62 -13.81 -1.37
CA SER A 44 0.80 -14.40 -0.30
C SER A 44 -0.11 -13.38 0.36
N SER A 45 0.40 -12.17 0.63
CA SER A 45 -0.39 -11.07 1.20
C SER A 45 -1.50 -10.59 0.27
N ILE A 46 -1.20 -10.42 -1.03
CA ILE A 46 -2.20 -10.11 -2.06
C ILE A 46 -3.26 -11.21 -2.13
N ARG A 47 -2.85 -12.48 -2.16
CA ARG A 47 -3.76 -13.63 -2.20
C ARG A 47 -4.66 -13.69 -0.96
N ALA A 48 -4.14 -13.39 0.22
CA ALA A 48 -4.94 -13.36 1.45
C ALA A 48 -6.03 -12.29 1.39
N ALA A 49 -5.70 -11.09 0.89
CA ALA A 49 -6.64 -9.98 0.81
C ALA A 49 -7.69 -10.16 -0.31
N TYR A 50 -7.28 -10.61 -1.49
CA TYR A 50 -8.15 -10.72 -2.67
C TYR A 50 -8.66 -12.15 -2.95
N GLY A 51 -8.31 -13.16 -2.14
CA GLY A 51 -8.69 -14.57 -2.34
C GLY A 51 -7.95 -15.27 -3.50
N SER A 52 -7.44 -14.52 -4.45
CA SER A 52 -6.66 -14.99 -5.60
C SER A 52 -5.71 -13.88 -6.06
N VAL A 53 -4.81 -14.17 -6.98
CA VAL A 53 -3.93 -13.18 -7.63
C VAL A 53 -4.16 -13.22 -9.13
N VAL A 54 -4.56 -12.11 -9.71
CA VAL A 54 -4.84 -11.99 -11.15
C VAL A 54 -3.81 -11.15 -11.90
N SER A 55 -3.18 -10.18 -11.22
CA SER A 55 -2.10 -9.38 -11.80
C SER A 55 -0.75 -10.10 -11.77
N ARG A 56 0.16 -9.68 -12.62
CA ARG A 56 1.51 -10.25 -12.74
C ARG A 56 2.54 -9.13 -12.97
N PRO A 57 2.77 -8.27 -11.98
CA PRO A 57 3.67 -7.15 -12.16
C PRO A 57 5.10 -7.60 -12.47
N ILE A 58 5.80 -6.78 -13.25
CA ILE A 58 7.23 -6.93 -13.52
C ILE A 58 7.99 -6.07 -12.51
N VAL A 59 8.87 -6.69 -11.73
CA VAL A 59 9.63 -6.02 -10.67
C VAL A 59 11.02 -5.67 -11.17
N HIS A 60 11.37 -4.39 -11.05
CA HIS A 60 12.69 -3.85 -11.29
C HIS A 60 13.26 -3.39 -9.94
N ALA A 61 14.33 -4.01 -9.48
CA ALA A 61 14.91 -3.76 -8.17
C ALA A 61 16.32 -3.17 -8.31
N CYS A 62 16.54 -2.04 -7.68
CA CYS A 62 17.82 -1.34 -7.67
C CYS A 62 18.48 -1.44 -6.30
N ILE A 63 19.79 -1.72 -6.26
CA ILE A 63 20.62 -1.71 -5.06
C ILE A 63 21.38 -0.37 -4.92
N SER A 64 21.38 0.45 -5.98
CA SER A 64 21.97 1.78 -5.97
C SER A 64 20.93 2.87 -6.24
N LYS A 65 21.22 4.07 -5.76
CA LYS A 65 20.40 5.26 -6.02
C LYS A 65 20.45 5.62 -7.52
N GLU A 66 21.60 5.49 -8.13
CA GLU A 66 21.85 5.77 -9.54
C GLU A 66 20.99 4.90 -10.44
N CYS A 67 20.90 3.60 -10.16
CA CYS A 67 19.98 2.70 -10.83
C CYS A 67 18.55 3.19 -10.68
N TYR A 68 18.08 3.40 -9.44
CA TYR A 68 16.71 3.79 -9.14
C TYR A 68 16.29 5.06 -9.89
N GLU A 69 17.12 6.11 -9.84
CA GLU A 69 16.86 7.37 -10.53
C GLU A 69 16.88 7.20 -12.05
N SER A 70 17.79 6.35 -12.57
CA SER A 70 17.89 6.07 -14.01
C SER A 70 16.64 5.41 -14.59
N PHE A 71 15.91 4.61 -13.78
CA PHE A 71 14.65 3.98 -14.15
C PHE A 71 13.41 4.85 -13.86
N GLY A 72 13.60 6.06 -13.32
CA GLY A 72 12.54 7.05 -13.11
C GLY A 72 12.06 7.19 -11.67
N GLY A 73 12.75 6.58 -10.72
CA GLY A 73 12.57 6.82 -9.29
C GLY A 73 13.04 8.20 -8.87
N ARG A 74 12.58 8.70 -7.73
CA ARG A 74 12.92 10.04 -7.23
C ARG A 74 13.09 10.07 -5.72
N GLY A 75 14.05 10.87 -5.28
CA GLY A 75 14.20 11.26 -3.88
C GLY A 75 14.24 10.08 -2.89
N ALA A 76 13.42 10.15 -1.86
CA ALA A 76 13.37 9.18 -0.78
C ALA A 76 12.27 8.11 -0.95
N GLU A 77 11.67 8.00 -2.15
CA GLU A 77 10.70 6.95 -2.46
C GLU A 77 11.31 5.56 -2.17
N ARG A 78 10.50 4.65 -1.65
CA ARG A 78 10.92 3.26 -1.41
C ARG A 78 10.58 2.36 -2.58
N ALA A 79 9.42 2.60 -3.18
CA ALA A 79 8.94 1.90 -4.37
C ALA A 79 8.06 2.82 -5.19
N LYS A 80 7.75 2.38 -6.40
CA LYS A 80 6.85 3.09 -7.32
C LYS A 80 6.31 2.14 -8.37
N ILE A 81 5.04 2.33 -8.74
CA ILE A 81 4.42 1.58 -9.80
C ILE A 81 4.26 2.42 -11.08
N PHE A 82 4.50 1.80 -12.24
CA PHE A 82 4.30 2.35 -13.57
C PHE A 82 3.49 1.34 -14.41
N GLY A 83 2.17 1.47 -14.40
CA GLY A 83 1.31 0.47 -15.02
C GLY A 83 1.40 -0.88 -14.31
N ASP A 84 1.95 -1.88 -14.98
CA ASP A 84 2.21 -3.23 -14.46
C ASP A 84 3.67 -3.44 -14.00
N ARG A 85 4.44 -2.36 -13.83
CA ARG A 85 5.88 -2.41 -13.50
C ARG A 85 6.15 -1.76 -12.16
N ILE A 86 6.69 -2.52 -11.24
CA ILE A 86 7.11 -2.05 -9.90
C ILE A 86 8.60 -1.77 -9.94
N LEU A 87 8.99 -0.58 -9.51
CA LEU A 87 10.38 -0.16 -9.34
C LEU A 87 10.68 -0.06 -7.85
N LEU A 88 11.60 -0.87 -7.34
CA LEU A 88 12.07 -0.84 -5.96
C LEU A 88 13.38 -0.07 -5.83
N SER A 89 13.46 0.84 -4.87
CA SER A 89 14.69 1.53 -4.49
C SER A 89 15.55 0.66 -3.57
N PRO A 90 16.82 1.02 -3.30
CA PRO A 90 17.65 0.32 -2.31
C PRO A 90 17.00 0.21 -0.92
N ARG A 91 16.17 1.18 -0.55
CA ARG A 91 15.41 1.21 0.72
C ARG A 91 14.11 0.41 0.66
N GLY A 92 13.69 0.02 -0.52
CA GLY A 92 12.42 -0.67 -0.80
C GLY A 92 12.54 -2.18 -1.06
N LEU A 93 13.72 -2.76 -0.94
CA LEU A 93 14.00 -4.18 -1.23
C LEU A 93 13.42 -5.11 -0.15
N ASN A 94 12.13 -4.99 0.12
CA ASN A 94 11.42 -5.87 1.03
C ASN A 94 9.97 -6.09 0.58
N TRP A 95 9.33 -7.09 1.17
CA TRP A 95 7.99 -7.51 0.76
C TRP A 95 6.89 -6.47 1.05
N HIS A 96 7.05 -5.61 2.05
CA HIS A 96 6.05 -4.61 2.42
C HIS A 96 5.80 -3.62 1.28
N TYR A 97 6.88 -3.03 0.74
CA TYR A 97 6.76 -2.06 -0.36
C TYR A 97 6.37 -2.75 -1.67
N LEU A 98 6.83 -3.98 -1.86
CA LEU A 98 6.43 -4.77 -3.01
C LEU A 98 4.93 -5.10 -2.97
N ALA A 99 4.40 -5.53 -1.82
CA ALA A 99 2.97 -5.79 -1.64
C ALA A 99 2.12 -4.52 -1.78
N HIS A 100 2.62 -3.37 -1.31
CA HIS A 100 1.97 -2.07 -1.49
C HIS A 100 1.76 -1.75 -2.99
N GLU A 101 2.83 -1.75 -3.75
CA GLU A 101 2.74 -1.45 -5.19
C GLU A 101 1.98 -2.54 -5.97
N TRP A 102 2.12 -3.80 -5.57
CA TRP A 102 1.35 -4.89 -6.18
C TRP A 102 -0.16 -4.77 -5.90
N SER A 103 -0.54 -4.27 -4.73
CA SER A 103 -1.96 -4.02 -4.42
C SER A 103 -2.60 -3.04 -5.41
N HIS A 104 -1.89 -1.97 -5.81
CA HIS A 104 -2.35 -1.04 -6.85
C HIS A 104 -2.54 -1.73 -8.21
N ASP A 105 -1.63 -2.63 -8.60
CA ASP A 105 -1.77 -3.39 -9.84
C ASP A 105 -2.92 -4.40 -9.77
N GLU A 106 -3.06 -5.07 -8.64
CA GLU A 106 -4.11 -6.07 -8.43
C GLU A 106 -5.51 -5.46 -8.47
N ILE A 107 -5.74 -4.35 -7.74
CA ILE A 107 -7.04 -3.70 -7.72
C ILE A 107 -7.38 -3.07 -9.09
N ARG A 108 -6.40 -2.44 -9.74
CA ARG A 108 -6.55 -1.89 -11.09
C ARG A 108 -6.90 -2.96 -12.13
N THR A 109 -6.27 -4.14 -12.02
CA THR A 109 -6.53 -5.28 -12.93
C THR A 109 -7.93 -5.86 -12.74
N ARG A 110 -8.48 -5.79 -11.52
CA ARG A 110 -9.83 -6.29 -11.20
C ARG A 110 -10.94 -5.33 -11.54
N LEU A 111 -10.66 -4.03 -11.52
CA LEU A 111 -11.63 -3.00 -11.84
C LEU A 111 -11.73 -2.77 -13.34
N ASN A 112 -12.95 -2.56 -13.84
CA ASN A 112 -13.12 -2.01 -15.17
C ASN A 112 -12.71 -0.51 -15.19
N PHE A 113 -12.52 0.04 -16.38
CA PHE A 113 -12.02 1.41 -16.56
C PHE A 113 -12.88 2.46 -15.84
N SER A 114 -14.20 2.32 -15.87
CA SER A 114 -15.12 3.26 -15.21
C SER A 114 -14.97 3.21 -13.69
N ALA A 115 -15.01 2.02 -13.09
CA ALA A 115 -14.87 1.83 -11.66
C ALA A 115 -13.51 2.31 -11.15
N TRP A 116 -12.43 1.95 -11.85
CA TRP A 116 -11.07 2.41 -11.51
C TRP A 116 -10.94 3.93 -11.54
N ARG A 117 -11.50 4.59 -12.56
CA ARG A 117 -11.43 6.05 -12.70
C ARG A 117 -12.15 6.82 -11.59
N HIS A 118 -13.19 6.23 -10.99
CA HIS A 118 -13.99 6.85 -9.93
C HIS A 118 -13.59 6.39 -8.52
N MET A 119 -12.64 5.46 -8.41
CA MET A 119 -12.14 5.01 -7.11
C MET A 119 -11.36 6.15 -6.41
N PRO A 120 -11.68 6.49 -5.15
CA PRO A 120 -10.97 7.52 -4.42
C PRO A 120 -9.52 7.11 -4.12
N GLN A 121 -8.60 8.07 -4.22
CA GLN A 121 -7.17 7.83 -3.95
C GLN A 121 -6.92 7.36 -2.52
N TRP A 122 -7.62 7.94 -1.52
CA TRP A 122 -7.46 7.52 -0.13
C TRP A 122 -7.78 6.03 0.08
N PHE A 123 -8.74 5.50 -0.71
CA PHE A 123 -9.13 4.10 -0.62
C PHE A 123 -8.09 3.19 -1.26
N ASP A 124 -7.62 3.53 -2.46
CA ASP A 124 -6.56 2.79 -3.17
C ASP A 124 -5.30 2.67 -2.32
N GLU A 125 -4.83 3.80 -1.79
CA GLU A 125 -3.66 3.85 -0.90
C GLU A 125 -3.91 3.11 0.43
N GLY A 126 -5.10 3.28 1.01
CA GLY A 126 -5.45 2.64 2.27
C GLY A 126 -5.50 1.12 2.17
N VAL A 127 -6.02 0.57 1.06
CA VAL A 127 -5.98 -0.87 0.76
C VAL A 127 -4.53 -1.34 0.63
N ALA A 128 -3.70 -0.61 -0.13
CA ALA A 128 -2.29 -0.94 -0.29
C ALA A 128 -1.53 -0.93 1.04
N VAL A 129 -1.78 0.07 1.90
CA VAL A 129 -1.21 0.15 3.26
C VAL A 129 -1.69 -1.00 4.13
N ALA A 130 -2.97 -1.32 4.12
CA ALA A 130 -3.52 -2.40 4.95
C ALA A 130 -2.94 -3.76 4.57
N ILE A 131 -2.76 -4.04 3.28
CA ILE A 131 -2.23 -5.30 2.75
C ILE A 131 -0.72 -5.43 2.96
N SER A 132 0.01 -4.32 2.84
CA SER A 132 1.48 -4.31 2.93
C SER A 132 2.02 -4.49 4.33
N GLU A 133 1.22 -4.22 5.36
CA GLU A 133 1.61 -4.34 6.78
C GLU A 133 2.95 -3.66 7.13
N ALA A 134 3.29 -2.57 6.42
CA ALA A 134 4.54 -1.85 6.67
C ALA A 134 4.56 -1.31 8.11
N PRO A 135 5.63 -1.55 8.90
CA PRO A 135 5.68 -1.17 10.32
C PRO A 135 5.41 0.32 10.57
N GLU A 136 5.90 1.18 9.68
CA GLU A 136 5.70 2.64 9.75
C GLU A 136 4.28 3.11 9.45
N ASN A 137 3.38 2.19 9.09
CA ASN A 137 1.95 2.44 8.86
C ASN A 137 1.06 1.50 9.69
N SER A 138 1.63 0.78 10.68
CA SER A 138 0.91 -0.18 11.53
C SER A 138 -0.04 0.48 12.52
N GLU A 139 -0.90 -0.32 13.17
CA GLU A 139 -1.75 0.18 14.28
C GLU A 139 -0.92 0.66 15.47
N THR A 140 0.23 0.03 15.73
CA THR A 140 1.18 0.52 16.74
C THR A 140 1.71 1.91 16.37
N HIS A 141 1.99 2.14 15.09
CA HIS A 141 2.39 3.46 14.62
C HIS A 141 1.25 4.47 14.67
N TRP A 142 0.02 4.07 14.37
CA TRP A 142 -1.17 4.90 14.55
C TRP A 142 -1.32 5.35 16.01
N GLN A 143 -1.19 4.43 16.97
CA GLN A 143 -1.23 4.78 18.38
C GLN A 143 -0.09 5.72 18.76
N PHE A 144 1.12 5.49 18.25
CA PHE A 144 2.25 6.42 18.45
C PHE A 144 1.94 7.82 17.94
N LEU A 145 1.29 7.99 16.78
CA LEU A 145 0.90 9.31 16.26
C LEU A 145 -0.12 10.00 17.18
N ILE A 146 -1.01 9.23 17.83
CA ILE A 146 -1.97 9.75 18.81
C ILE A 146 -1.24 10.19 20.07
N ASP A 147 -0.46 9.33 20.69
CA ASP A 147 0.20 9.53 21.98
C ASP A 147 1.21 10.69 21.93
N THR A 148 1.84 10.88 20.78
CA THR A 148 2.81 11.98 20.55
C THR A 148 2.18 13.21 19.92
N ASN A 149 0.85 13.24 19.77
CA ASN A 149 0.08 14.35 19.18
C ASN A 149 0.61 14.81 17.81
N VAL A 150 1.09 13.89 16.99
CA VAL A 150 1.52 14.19 15.62
C VAL A 150 0.29 14.63 14.80
N PRO A 151 0.32 15.81 14.13
CA PRO A 151 -0.75 16.24 13.25
C PRO A 151 -1.04 15.20 12.16
N ARG A 152 -2.32 14.88 11.97
CA ARG A 152 -2.82 13.89 11.03
C ARG A 152 -4.21 14.28 10.53
N PRO A 153 -4.66 13.79 9.37
CA PRO A 153 -6.01 14.08 8.90
C PRO A 153 -7.06 13.49 9.86
N SER A 154 -8.14 14.21 10.05
CA SER A 154 -9.37 13.63 10.58
C SER A 154 -9.93 12.60 9.60
N ARG A 155 -10.87 11.76 10.07
CA ARG A 155 -11.53 10.79 9.20
C ARG A 155 -12.23 11.47 8.01
N ASP A 156 -12.95 12.56 8.26
CA ASP A 156 -13.68 13.29 7.22
C ASP A 156 -12.74 13.92 6.19
N GLU A 157 -11.60 14.47 6.64
CA GLU A 157 -10.57 14.97 5.72
C GLU A 157 -9.95 13.83 4.89
N LEU A 158 -9.65 12.69 5.51
CA LEU A 158 -9.12 11.51 4.80
C LEU A 158 -10.04 11.08 3.67
N LEU A 159 -11.34 10.91 3.96
CA LEU A 159 -12.35 10.49 2.99
C LEU A 159 -12.56 11.49 1.86
N ALA A 160 -12.14 12.76 2.04
CA ALA A 160 -12.18 13.79 1.01
C ALA A 160 -11.00 13.74 0.02
N PHE A 161 -9.94 12.96 0.28
CA PHE A 161 -8.78 12.84 -0.62
C PHE A 161 -9.07 11.89 -1.78
N ARG A 162 -9.88 12.34 -2.73
CA ARG A 162 -10.39 11.52 -3.83
C ARG A 162 -9.46 11.47 -5.06
N SER A 163 -8.52 12.38 -5.17
CA SER A 163 -7.59 12.46 -6.30
C SER A 163 -6.13 12.39 -5.85
N MET A 164 -5.25 11.96 -6.74
CA MET A 164 -3.79 11.95 -6.51
C MET A 164 -3.28 13.34 -6.09
N LYS A 165 -3.82 14.42 -6.65
CA LYS A 165 -3.43 15.78 -6.28
C LYS A 165 -3.74 16.06 -4.80
N GLN A 166 -4.99 15.81 -4.37
CA GLN A 166 -5.40 16.01 -2.96
C GLN A 166 -4.60 15.12 -2.01
N TRP A 167 -4.33 13.87 -2.41
CA TRP A 167 -3.50 12.96 -1.65
C TRP A 167 -2.08 13.50 -1.43
N LEU A 168 -1.39 13.90 -2.50
CA LEU A 168 -0.03 14.45 -2.42
C LEU A 168 0.03 15.75 -1.62
N GLU A 169 -0.98 16.62 -1.75
CA GLU A 169 -1.09 17.84 -0.94
C GLU A 169 -1.26 17.52 0.55
N ALA A 170 -2.03 16.48 0.88
CA ALA A 170 -2.17 16.02 2.26
C ALA A 170 -0.88 15.40 2.79
N VAL A 171 -0.21 14.54 2.01
CA VAL A 171 1.09 13.95 2.38
C VAL A 171 2.13 15.04 2.65
N HIS A 172 2.19 16.06 1.81
CA HIS A 172 3.05 17.23 2.03
C HIS A 172 2.69 17.96 3.34
N ARG A 173 1.41 18.30 3.51
CA ARG A 173 0.91 19.05 4.67
C ARG A 173 1.20 18.36 6.01
N TYR A 174 0.90 17.06 6.09
CA TYR A 174 0.98 16.30 7.33
C TYR A 174 2.32 15.60 7.56
N GLY A 175 3.16 15.42 6.54
CA GLY A 175 4.38 14.63 6.64
C GLY A 175 5.66 15.42 6.46
N GLU A 176 5.76 16.26 5.44
CA GLU A 176 7.05 16.79 5.02
C GLU A 176 7.68 17.74 6.02
N THR A 177 6.95 18.71 6.53
CA THR A 177 7.46 19.66 7.55
C THR A 177 7.88 18.92 8.82
N GLN A 178 7.04 18.00 9.29
CA GLN A 178 7.34 17.22 10.48
C GLN A 178 8.55 16.32 10.30
N ASN A 179 8.69 15.69 9.14
CA ASN A 179 9.83 14.82 8.87
C ASN A 179 11.15 15.59 8.74
N LEU A 180 11.14 16.85 8.32
CA LEU A 180 12.33 17.71 8.36
C LEU A 180 12.77 17.99 9.80
N GLU A 181 11.84 18.34 10.68
CA GLU A 181 12.12 18.58 12.09
C GLU A 181 12.58 17.31 12.82
N ARG A 182 11.89 16.18 12.56
CA ARG A 182 12.24 14.88 13.13
C ARG A 182 13.62 14.42 12.70
N LYS A 183 13.94 14.56 11.42
CA LYS A 183 15.28 14.25 10.89
C LYS A 183 16.36 15.09 11.55
N ALA A 184 16.11 16.37 11.79
CA ALA A 184 17.05 17.24 12.49
C ALA A 184 17.31 16.80 13.94
N LYS A 185 16.35 16.11 14.56
CA LYS A 185 16.43 15.53 15.93
C LYS A 185 16.90 14.07 15.93
N GLY A 186 17.17 13.46 14.78
CA GLY A 186 17.51 12.03 14.67
C GLY A 186 16.32 11.09 14.93
N GLU A 187 15.09 11.57 14.85
CA GLU A 187 13.87 10.80 15.05
C GLU A 187 13.40 10.10 13.77
N PRO A 188 12.68 8.97 13.87
CA PRO A 188 12.11 8.27 12.72
C PRO A 188 11.12 9.13 11.93
N GLU A 189 11.06 8.92 10.61
CA GLU A 189 10.02 9.49 9.74
C GLU A 189 8.63 9.03 10.17
N VAL A 190 7.64 9.91 10.02
CA VAL A 190 6.22 9.60 10.20
C VAL A 190 5.47 9.75 8.89
N ARG A 191 4.38 8.98 8.72
CA ARG A 191 3.54 8.98 7.53
C ARG A 191 2.05 9.09 7.89
N PRO A 192 1.62 10.22 8.48
CA PRO A 192 0.31 10.34 9.10
C PRO A 192 -0.86 10.04 8.15
N VAL A 193 -0.77 10.45 6.88
CA VAL A 193 -1.84 10.24 5.89
C VAL A 193 -1.97 8.76 5.51
N TYR A 194 -0.84 8.09 5.22
CA TYR A 194 -0.81 6.66 4.93
C TYR A 194 -1.28 5.83 6.13
N THR A 195 -0.80 6.19 7.32
CA THR A 195 -1.18 5.49 8.56
C THR A 195 -2.68 5.64 8.84
N ALA A 196 -3.24 6.84 8.64
CA ALA A 196 -4.69 7.08 8.79
C ALA A 196 -5.52 6.27 7.79
N ALA A 197 -5.09 6.18 6.53
CA ALA A 197 -5.77 5.39 5.52
C ALA A 197 -5.73 3.88 5.83
N GLY A 198 -4.59 3.38 6.27
CA GLY A 198 -4.48 2.00 6.74
C GLY A 198 -5.34 1.71 7.96
N HIS A 199 -5.37 2.61 8.94
CA HIS A 199 -6.22 2.52 10.12
C HIS A 199 -7.71 2.47 9.76
N GLU A 200 -8.17 3.29 8.84
CA GLU A 200 -9.57 3.27 8.35
C GLU A 200 -9.94 1.94 7.67
N LEU A 201 -9.02 1.36 6.88
CA LEU A 201 -9.37 0.22 6.05
C LEU A 201 -9.08 -1.17 6.65
N ARG A 202 -8.17 -1.31 7.60
CA ARG A 202 -7.87 -2.62 8.21
C ARG A 202 -9.11 -3.29 8.83
N PRO A 203 -9.89 -2.62 9.71
CA PRO A 203 -11.09 -3.23 10.29
C PRO A 203 -12.16 -3.52 9.24
N TRP A 204 -12.28 -2.66 8.22
CA TRP A 204 -13.21 -2.84 7.12
C TRP A 204 -12.86 -4.08 6.28
N LEU A 205 -11.61 -4.23 5.85
CA LEU A 205 -11.13 -5.41 5.13
C LEU A 205 -11.25 -6.69 5.96
N ALA A 206 -10.89 -6.63 7.25
CA ALA A 206 -11.01 -7.77 8.16
C ALA A 206 -12.45 -8.26 8.30
N THR A 207 -13.43 -7.34 8.37
CA THR A 207 -14.85 -7.67 8.46
C THR A 207 -15.39 -8.26 7.17
N LEU A 208 -15.02 -7.73 6.02
CA LEU A 208 -15.48 -8.23 4.73
C LEU A 208 -14.85 -9.58 4.36
N GLY A 209 -13.60 -9.79 4.75
CA GLY A 209 -12.78 -10.86 4.24
C GLY A 209 -12.60 -10.79 2.72
N SER A 210 -11.82 -11.69 2.15
CA SER A 210 -11.52 -11.68 0.70
C SER A 210 -12.78 -11.82 -0.17
N ALA A 211 -13.72 -12.67 0.21
CA ALA A 211 -14.97 -12.85 -0.53
C ALA A 211 -15.86 -11.60 -0.52
N GLY A 212 -15.92 -10.88 0.62
CA GLY A 212 -16.65 -9.62 0.71
C GLY A 212 -15.97 -8.51 -0.07
N PHE A 213 -14.64 -8.46 -0.07
CA PHE A 213 -13.88 -7.50 -0.85
C PHE A 213 -14.03 -7.73 -2.36
N LEU A 214 -14.05 -8.98 -2.82
CA LEU A 214 -14.36 -9.28 -4.22
C LEU A 214 -15.78 -8.85 -4.62
N ARG A 215 -16.78 -9.09 -3.78
CA ARG A 215 -18.15 -8.58 -4.04
C ARG A 215 -18.21 -7.06 -4.09
N PHE A 216 -17.44 -6.36 -3.26
CA PHE A 216 -17.32 -4.91 -3.33
C PHE A 216 -16.79 -4.47 -4.71
N ILE A 217 -15.72 -5.10 -5.21
CA ILE A 217 -15.15 -4.83 -6.55
C ILE A 217 -16.18 -5.13 -7.65
N GLU A 218 -16.91 -6.23 -7.57
CA GLU A 218 -17.97 -6.60 -8.53
C GLU A 218 -19.08 -5.55 -8.60
N ARG A 219 -19.51 -5.02 -7.44
CA ARG A 219 -20.52 -3.96 -7.38
C ARG A 219 -20.03 -2.66 -8.02
N LEU A 220 -18.77 -2.28 -7.78
CA LEU A 220 -18.18 -1.13 -8.47
C LEU A 220 -18.14 -1.35 -9.99
N ASN A 221 -17.78 -2.55 -10.43
CA ASN A 221 -17.74 -2.93 -11.84
C ASN A 221 -19.14 -2.96 -12.49
N SER A 222 -20.21 -3.20 -11.71
CA SER A 222 -21.59 -3.08 -12.19
C SER A 222 -22.09 -1.64 -12.29
N GLY A 223 -21.28 -0.66 -11.87
CA GLY A 223 -21.59 0.77 -11.96
C GLY A 223 -22.25 1.33 -10.70
N GLU A 224 -22.26 0.60 -9.58
CA GLU A 224 -22.74 1.16 -8.33
C GLU A 224 -21.79 2.26 -7.83
N ASP A 225 -22.36 3.26 -7.19
CA ASP A 225 -21.62 4.40 -6.62
C ASP A 225 -20.70 3.96 -5.48
N PHE A 226 -19.44 4.42 -5.52
CA PHE A 226 -18.41 4.04 -4.55
C PHE A 226 -18.84 4.32 -3.10
N ASP A 227 -19.34 5.54 -2.83
CA ASP A 227 -19.65 5.95 -1.46
C ASP A 227 -20.83 5.13 -0.88
N THR A 228 -21.75 4.72 -1.75
CA THR A 228 -22.86 3.85 -1.39
C THR A 228 -22.39 2.43 -1.05
N VAL A 229 -21.52 1.86 -1.90
CA VAL A 229 -21.00 0.50 -1.68
C VAL A 229 -20.10 0.45 -0.45
N TYR A 230 -19.24 1.46 -0.26
CA TYR A 230 -18.35 1.57 0.88
C TYR A 230 -19.11 1.71 2.22
N ARG A 231 -20.12 2.61 2.27
CA ARG A 231 -20.97 2.78 3.47
C ARG A 231 -21.70 1.52 3.87
N ASN A 232 -22.19 0.74 2.91
CA ASN A 232 -22.84 -0.54 3.19
C ASN A 232 -21.88 -1.54 3.85
N GLY A 233 -20.60 -1.55 3.43
CA GLY A 233 -19.54 -2.32 4.08
C GLY A 233 -19.26 -1.83 5.51
N ASN A 234 -19.21 -0.53 5.74
CA ASN A 234 -19.02 0.06 7.08
C ASN A 234 -20.12 -0.30 8.06
N THR A 235 -21.38 -0.24 7.64
CA THR A 235 -22.52 -0.63 8.50
C THR A 235 -22.40 -2.09 8.97
N ALA A 236 -21.88 -2.98 8.13
CA ALA A 236 -21.60 -4.37 8.52
C ALA A 236 -20.44 -4.43 9.53
N THR A 237 -19.40 -3.62 9.34
CA THR A 237 -18.25 -3.53 10.25
C THR A 237 -18.64 -3.02 11.63
N GLU A 238 -19.43 -1.95 11.71
CA GLU A 238 -19.90 -1.39 12.98
C GLU A 238 -20.76 -2.39 13.76
N LYS A 239 -21.66 -3.11 13.08
CA LYS A 239 -22.47 -4.18 13.71
C LYS A 239 -21.59 -5.31 14.24
N TYR A 240 -20.59 -5.74 13.48
CA TYR A 240 -19.67 -6.80 13.90
C TYR A 240 -18.86 -6.41 15.14
N ILE A 241 -18.28 -5.21 15.15
CA ILE A 241 -17.51 -4.69 16.30
C ILE A 241 -18.39 -4.60 17.54
N THR A 242 -19.60 -4.06 17.41
CA THR A 242 -20.55 -3.93 18.53
C THR A 242 -20.93 -5.30 19.10
N GLN A 243 -21.20 -6.29 18.25
CA GLN A 243 -21.53 -7.66 18.68
C GLN A 243 -20.34 -8.35 19.35
N SER A 244 -19.12 -8.15 18.83
CA SER A 244 -17.90 -8.74 19.41
C SER A 244 -17.58 -8.15 20.79
N MET A 245 -17.81 -6.85 21.00
CA MET A 245 -17.63 -6.20 22.30
C MET A 245 -18.65 -6.68 23.34
N LEU A 246 -19.89 -6.98 22.93
CA LEU A 246 -20.93 -7.52 23.81
C LEU A 246 -20.73 -9.00 24.16
N ALA A 247 -19.94 -9.73 23.37
CA ALA A 247 -19.66 -11.16 23.56
C ALA A 247 -18.49 -11.44 24.52
N ILE A 248 -17.77 -10.42 25.00
CA ILE A 248 -16.69 -10.62 26.00
C ILE A 248 -17.37 -10.85 27.37
N PRO A 249 -17.27 -12.04 27.95
CA PRO A 249 -17.84 -12.29 29.28
C PRO A 249 -17.12 -11.39 30.29
N ALA A 250 -17.88 -10.69 31.11
CA ALA A 250 -17.34 -9.98 32.27
C ALA A 250 -16.58 -11.01 33.11
N HIS A 251 -15.24 -10.89 33.16
CA HIS A 251 -14.44 -11.65 34.09
C HIS A 251 -14.92 -11.28 35.50
N SER A 252 -15.66 -12.20 36.11
CA SER A 252 -15.93 -12.18 37.53
C SER A 252 -14.57 -12.30 38.24
N SER A 253 -14.13 -11.20 38.81
CA SER A 253 -13.01 -11.19 39.75
C SER A 253 -13.39 -12.00 40.98
N PRO A 254 -12.45 -12.81 41.51
CA PRO A 254 -12.65 -13.58 42.74
C PRO A 254 -12.73 -12.73 43.98
#